data_c152f6693c0f57af66a69b9e7743eb96
#
_entry.id   c152f6693c0f57af66a69b9e7743eb96
#
_cell.length_a   1.000
_cell.length_b   1.000
_cell.length_c   1.000
_cell.angle_alpha   90.00
_cell.angle_beta   90.00
_cell.angle_gamma   90.00
#
_symmetry.space_group_name_H-M   'P 1'
#
loop_
_entity.id
_entity.type
_entity.pdbx_description
1 polymer ?
#
loop_
_entity_poly.entity_id
_entity_poly.type
_entity_poly.pdbx_seq_one_letter_code
_entity_poly.pdbx_strand_id
1 'polypeptide(L)'
;MDYTVIGDGVNLSSRLEGVTKEYGCDIIISEFTYNYCADRLWVRQLDKIRVKGKHQAVNIYELIGDRSTPLDANTQEFLHHYHTGRNAYTSREFGQAITCFEAAKAIKSTDQAVNIHLERAYRYKKTPPPKSWDGVWTMITK
;
A
#
# COMPACT_ATOMS: atom_id res chain seq x y z
N MET A 1 -14.38 -4.04 -14.73
CA MET A 1 -14.27 -4.07 -13.27
C MET A 1 -14.43 -2.68 -12.71
N ASP A 2 -15.27 -2.55 -11.73
CA ASP A 2 -15.49 -1.26 -11.10
C ASP A 2 -14.53 -1.06 -9.95
N TYR A 3 -13.96 0.12 -9.89
CA TYR A 3 -13.09 0.50 -8.79
C TYR A 3 -13.89 1.35 -7.82
N THR A 4 -13.80 1.00 -6.54
CA THR A 4 -14.50 1.75 -5.51
C THR A 4 -13.50 2.40 -4.57
N VAL A 5 -13.66 3.69 -4.36
CA VAL A 5 -12.85 4.46 -3.41
C VAL A 5 -13.77 4.98 -2.32
N ILE A 6 -13.44 4.64 -1.08
CA ILE A 6 -14.17 5.10 0.09
C ILE A 6 -13.28 6.07 0.85
N GLY A 7 -13.69 7.32 0.91
CA GLY A 7 -12.90 8.34 1.58
C GLY A 7 -13.70 9.60 1.78
N ASP A 8 -13.07 10.59 2.35
CA ASP A 8 -13.72 11.86 2.63
C ASP A 8 -13.34 12.88 1.60
N GLY A 9 -14.34 13.61 1.15
CA GLY A 9 -14.15 14.69 0.21
C GLY A 9 -14.03 14.22 -1.22
N VAL A 10 -14.68 14.94 -2.09
CA VAL A 10 -14.75 14.63 -3.51
C VAL A 10 -13.36 14.65 -4.15
N ASN A 11 -12.53 15.63 -3.77
CA ASN A 11 -11.22 15.78 -4.38
C ASN A 11 -10.29 14.61 -4.07
N LEU A 12 -10.33 14.12 -2.84
CA LEU A 12 -9.50 12.97 -2.45
C LEU A 12 -9.99 11.72 -3.18
N SER A 13 -11.30 11.48 -3.22
CA SER A 13 -11.87 10.31 -3.87
C SER A 13 -11.54 10.26 -5.36
N SER A 14 -11.66 11.38 -6.06
CA SER A 14 -11.37 11.41 -7.50
C SER A 14 -9.89 11.15 -7.79
N ARG A 15 -9.00 11.57 -6.89
CA ARG A 15 -7.56 11.33 -7.05
C ARG A 15 -7.19 9.89 -6.74
N LEU A 16 -7.88 9.27 -5.77
CA LEU A 16 -7.63 7.87 -5.42
C LEU A 16 -8.15 6.90 -6.48
N GLU A 17 -9.03 7.33 -7.35
CA GLU A 17 -9.53 6.48 -8.44
C GLU A 17 -8.39 5.97 -9.33
N GLY A 18 -7.41 6.84 -9.65
CA GLY A 18 -6.24 6.43 -10.40
C GLY A 18 -5.36 5.45 -9.61
N VAL A 19 -5.38 5.57 -8.30
CA VAL A 19 -4.58 4.71 -7.41
C VAL A 19 -5.09 3.27 -7.41
N THR A 20 -6.41 3.06 -7.47
CA THR A 20 -6.95 1.70 -7.55
C THR A 20 -6.43 0.96 -8.77
N LYS A 21 -6.29 1.66 -9.89
CA LYS A 21 -5.74 1.06 -11.11
C LYS A 21 -4.27 0.71 -10.93
N GLU A 22 -3.50 1.62 -10.34
CA GLU A 22 -2.06 1.43 -10.16
C GLU A 22 -1.75 0.25 -9.26
N TYR A 23 -2.47 0.12 -8.15
CA TYR A 23 -2.23 -0.95 -7.18
C TYR A 23 -3.03 -2.22 -7.46
N GLY A 24 -3.90 -2.19 -8.45
CA GLY A 24 -4.68 -3.37 -8.84
C GLY A 24 -5.66 -3.84 -7.80
N CYS A 25 -6.20 -2.92 -7.01
CA CYS A 25 -7.14 -3.24 -5.94
C CYS A 25 -8.56 -2.85 -6.32
N ASP A 26 -9.53 -3.63 -5.86
CA ASP A 26 -10.93 -3.33 -6.15
C ASP A 26 -11.46 -2.19 -5.28
N ILE A 27 -11.06 -2.18 -4.00
CA ILE A 27 -11.54 -1.18 -3.05
C ILE A 27 -10.37 -0.63 -2.25
N ILE A 28 -10.19 0.68 -2.30
CA ILE A 28 -9.19 1.38 -1.50
C ILE A 28 -9.91 2.36 -0.58
N ILE A 29 -9.50 2.40 0.68
CA ILE A 29 -10.03 3.34 1.66
C ILE A 29 -8.92 4.27 2.14
N SER A 30 -9.29 5.50 2.49
CA SER A 30 -8.37 6.46 3.06
C SER A 30 -8.11 6.16 4.54
N GLU A 31 -7.07 6.77 5.10
CA GLU A 31 -6.80 6.59 6.52
C GLU A 31 -7.93 7.13 7.40
N PHE A 32 -8.65 8.14 6.94
CA PHE A 32 -9.80 8.66 7.69
C PHE A 32 -10.89 7.60 7.80
N THR A 33 -11.25 6.96 6.71
CA THR A 33 -12.21 5.87 6.71
C THR A 33 -11.71 4.68 7.51
N TYR A 34 -10.42 4.34 7.37
CA TYR A 34 -9.81 3.27 8.14
C TYR A 34 -9.96 3.49 9.64
N ASN A 35 -9.76 4.72 10.11
CA ASN A 35 -9.86 5.02 11.54
C ASN A 35 -11.26 4.74 12.11
N TYR A 36 -12.30 4.83 11.27
CA TYR A 36 -13.66 4.53 11.70
C TYR A 36 -13.99 3.05 11.74
N CYS A 37 -13.32 2.23 10.92
CA CYS A 37 -13.74 0.84 10.73
C CYS A 37 -12.61 -0.18 10.87
N ALA A 38 -11.45 0.23 11.40
CA ALA A 38 -10.29 -0.64 11.50
C ALA A 38 -10.54 -1.92 12.28
N ASP A 39 -11.37 -1.85 13.31
CA ASP A 39 -11.67 -3.00 14.16
C ASP A 39 -12.74 -3.93 13.57
N ARG A 40 -13.37 -3.54 12.49
CA ARG A 40 -14.43 -4.32 11.84
C ARG A 40 -14.02 -4.91 10.49
N LEU A 41 -12.92 -4.43 9.91
CA LEU A 41 -12.51 -4.81 8.56
C LEU A 41 -11.07 -5.32 8.55
N TRP A 42 -10.84 -6.33 7.71
CA TRP A 42 -9.48 -6.70 7.34
C TRP A 42 -9.00 -5.77 6.26
N VAL A 43 -7.86 -5.12 6.48
CA VAL A 43 -7.29 -4.18 5.53
C VAL A 43 -5.80 -4.45 5.38
N ARG A 44 -5.25 -4.00 4.26
CA ARG A 44 -3.81 -4.02 4.02
C ARG A 44 -3.36 -2.59 3.73
N GLN A 45 -2.35 -2.10 4.44
CA GLN A 45 -1.78 -0.79 4.11
C GLN A 45 -1.04 -0.90 2.79
N LEU A 46 -1.52 -0.19 1.78
CA LEU A 46 -0.92 -0.21 0.46
C LEU A 46 0.30 0.69 0.39
N ASP A 47 0.16 1.91 0.89
CA ASP A 47 1.22 2.89 0.75
C ASP A 47 0.91 4.12 1.60
N LYS A 48 1.89 4.99 1.69
CA LYS A 48 1.69 6.34 2.20
C LYS A 48 2.01 7.28 1.05
N ILE A 49 1.01 8.03 0.60
CA ILE A 49 1.13 8.82 -0.61
C ILE A 49 0.91 10.30 -0.36
N ARG A 50 1.51 11.10 -1.20
CA ARG A 50 1.25 12.54 -1.30
C ARG A 50 0.79 12.81 -2.71
N VAL A 51 -0.35 13.46 -2.84
CA VAL A 51 -0.84 13.85 -4.16
C VAL A 51 -0.10 15.11 -4.59
N LYS A 52 0.29 15.19 -5.85
CA LYS A 52 1.00 16.33 -6.39
C LYS A 52 0.23 17.62 -6.08
N GLY A 53 0.93 18.61 -5.55
CA GLY A 53 0.33 19.89 -5.17
C GLY A 53 -0.26 19.92 -3.76
N LYS A 54 -0.26 18.79 -3.05
CA LYS A 54 -0.67 18.73 -1.65
C LYS A 54 0.54 18.48 -0.78
N HIS A 55 0.56 19.07 0.39
CA HIS A 55 1.68 18.88 1.32
C HIS A 55 1.47 17.69 2.24
N GLN A 56 0.23 17.36 2.52
CA GLN A 56 -0.10 16.32 3.47
C GLN A 56 -0.04 14.94 2.82
N ALA A 57 0.66 14.02 3.49
CA ALA A 57 0.69 12.62 3.09
C ALA A 57 -0.43 11.86 3.78
N VAL A 58 -0.99 10.87 3.10
CA VAL A 58 -2.06 10.03 3.66
C VAL A 58 -1.75 8.57 3.44
N ASN A 59 -2.10 7.75 4.42
CA ASN A 59 -2.05 6.30 4.27
C ASN A 59 -3.27 5.84 3.49
N ILE A 60 -3.06 4.86 2.61
CA ILE A 60 -4.15 4.24 1.86
C ILE A 60 -4.13 2.75 2.14
N TYR A 61 -5.32 2.15 2.15
CA TYR A 61 -5.51 0.76 2.54
C TYR A 61 -6.39 0.05 1.53
N GLU A 62 -6.03 -1.20 1.27
CA GLU A 62 -6.92 -2.10 0.51
C GLU A 62 -7.90 -2.73 1.48
N LEU A 63 -9.17 -2.72 1.12
CA LEU A 63 -10.20 -3.44 1.88
C LEU A 63 -10.17 -4.91 1.46
N ILE A 64 -9.91 -5.80 2.42
CA ILE A 64 -9.84 -7.24 2.16
C ILE A 64 -11.16 -7.92 2.49
N GLY A 65 -11.74 -7.60 3.64
CA GLY A 65 -12.98 -8.24 4.04
C GLY A 65 -13.43 -7.86 5.45
N ASP A 66 -14.46 -8.53 5.91
CA ASP A 66 -15.05 -8.33 7.22
C ASP A 66 -14.32 -9.19 8.25
N ARG A 67 -14.05 -8.63 9.43
CA ARG A 67 -13.34 -9.38 10.49
C ARG A 67 -14.14 -10.53 11.09
N SER A 68 -15.45 -10.57 10.82
CA SER A 68 -16.25 -11.72 11.25
C SER A 68 -15.87 -13.00 10.49
N THR A 69 -15.23 -12.86 9.34
CA THR A 69 -14.74 -14.00 8.55
C THR A 69 -13.21 -14.07 8.70
N PRO A 70 -12.67 -15.16 9.27
CA PRO A 70 -11.21 -15.27 9.41
C PRO A 70 -10.51 -15.32 8.07
N LEU A 71 -9.30 -14.74 8.00
CA LEU A 71 -8.46 -14.87 6.82
C LEU A 71 -7.85 -16.27 6.78
N ASP A 72 -7.69 -16.80 5.55
CA ASP A 72 -7.02 -18.09 5.40
C ASP A 72 -5.52 -17.97 5.71
N ALA A 73 -4.88 -19.12 5.92
CA ALA A 73 -3.48 -19.17 6.31
C ALA A 73 -2.55 -18.54 5.28
N ASN A 74 -2.83 -18.77 3.99
CA ASN A 74 -2.04 -18.17 2.91
C ASN A 74 -2.12 -16.66 2.90
N THR A 75 -3.31 -16.13 3.08
CA THR A 75 -3.51 -14.68 3.13
C THR A 75 -2.81 -14.07 4.32
N GLN A 76 -2.92 -14.73 5.49
CA GLN A 76 -2.23 -14.24 6.69
C GLN A 76 -0.72 -14.22 6.49
N GLU A 77 -0.14 -15.26 5.91
CA GLU A 77 1.29 -15.32 5.65
C GLU A 77 1.72 -14.28 4.63
N PHE A 78 0.94 -14.12 3.56
CA PHE A 78 1.19 -13.10 2.54
C PHE A 78 1.22 -11.70 3.18
N LEU A 79 0.23 -11.38 3.99
CA LEU A 79 0.14 -10.08 4.64
C LEU A 79 1.28 -9.86 5.63
N HIS A 80 1.69 -10.91 6.35
CA HIS A 80 2.82 -10.81 7.27
C HIS A 80 4.09 -10.40 6.52
N HIS A 81 4.40 -11.08 5.42
CA HIS A 81 5.58 -10.75 4.62
C HIS A 81 5.47 -9.36 4.00
N TYR A 82 4.29 -9.02 3.51
CA TYR A 82 4.07 -7.72 2.91
C TYR A 82 4.29 -6.59 3.92
N HIS A 83 3.67 -6.69 5.09
CA HIS A 83 3.78 -5.64 6.11
C HIS A 83 5.19 -5.54 6.68
N THR A 84 5.85 -6.67 6.88
CA THR A 84 7.25 -6.67 7.33
C THR A 84 8.15 -6.00 6.28
N GLY A 85 7.88 -6.28 5.00
CA GLY A 85 8.58 -5.63 3.90
C GLY A 85 8.36 -4.13 3.88
N ARG A 86 7.12 -3.68 4.10
CA ARG A 86 6.79 -2.26 4.16
C ARG A 86 7.53 -1.57 5.32
N ASN A 87 7.58 -2.20 6.49
CA ASN A 87 8.29 -1.65 7.63
C ASN A 87 9.79 -1.50 7.34
N ALA A 88 10.39 -2.52 6.72
CA ALA A 88 11.80 -2.45 6.34
C ALA A 88 12.03 -1.35 5.29
N TYR A 89 11.14 -1.25 4.32
CA TYR A 89 11.21 -0.24 3.27
C TYR A 89 11.22 1.18 3.86
N THR A 90 10.27 1.47 4.74
CA THR A 90 10.18 2.80 5.35
C THR A 90 11.32 3.08 6.32
N SER A 91 11.97 2.04 6.83
CA SER A 91 13.16 2.17 7.68
C SER A 91 14.47 2.18 6.89
N ARG A 92 14.40 2.24 5.56
CA ARG A 92 15.53 2.28 4.65
C ARG A 92 16.35 0.99 4.64
N GLU A 93 15.79 -0.09 5.15
CA GLU A 93 16.43 -1.41 5.10
C GLU A 93 15.97 -2.12 3.82
N PHE A 94 16.44 -1.63 2.68
CA PHE A 94 15.93 -2.05 1.39
C PHE A 94 16.26 -3.50 1.05
N GLY A 95 17.42 -3.99 1.50
CA GLY A 95 17.75 -5.40 1.29
C GLY A 95 16.78 -6.33 2.00
N GLN A 96 16.44 -6.02 3.23
CA GLN A 96 15.46 -6.80 3.99
C GLN A 96 14.05 -6.65 3.41
N ALA A 97 13.71 -5.44 2.96
CA ALA A 97 12.44 -5.21 2.28
C ALA A 97 12.30 -6.11 1.06
N ILE A 98 13.35 -6.21 0.26
CA ILE A 98 13.35 -7.07 -0.93
C ILE A 98 13.11 -8.52 -0.54
N THR A 99 13.79 -9.02 0.49
CA THR A 99 13.59 -10.39 0.96
C THR A 99 12.14 -10.65 1.34
N CYS A 100 11.54 -9.73 2.08
CA CYS A 100 10.16 -9.88 2.53
C CYS A 100 9.16 -9.79 1.35
N PHE A 101 9.37 -8.85 0.44
CA PHE A 101 8.47 -8.71 -0.71
C PHE A 101 8.61 -9.89 -1.67
N GLU A 102 9.80 -10.46 -1.82
CA GLU A 102 9.97 -11.67 -2.62
C GLU A 102 9.23 -12.84 -1.99
N ALA A 103 9.26 -12.96 -0.66
CA ALA A 103 8.49 -13.99 0.03
C ALA A 103 6.98 -13.81 -0.20
N ALA A 104 6.50 -12.57 -0.14
CA ALA A 104 5.10 -12.27 -0.43
C ALA A 104 4.75 -12.61 -1.87
N LYS A 105 5.64 -12.29 -2.81
CA LYS A 105 5.44 -12.58 -4.24
C LYS A 105 5.37 -14.08 -4.50
N ALA A 106 6.10 -14.88 -3.74
CA ALA A 106 6.03 -16.34 -3.87
C ALA A 106 4.64 -16.87 -3.56
N ILE A 107 3.87 -16.17 -2.72
CA ILE A 107 2.51 -16.58 -2.37
C ILE A 107 1.52 -16.02 -3.39
N LYS A 108 1.66 -14.76 -3.79
CA LYS A 108 0.78 -14.11 -4.77
C LYS A 108 1.60 -13.37 -5.80
N SER A 109 2.00 -14.07 -6.85
CA SER A 109 2.92 -13.54 -7.87
C SER A 109 2.35 -12.39 -8.69
N THR A 110 1.03 -12.26 -8.75
CA THR A 110 0.36 -11.24 -9.57
C THR A 110 -0.04 -10.02 -8.76
N ASP A 111 0.28 -9.97 -7.48
CA ASP A 111 -0.10 -8.83 -6.65
C ASP A 111 0.68 -7.59 -7.08
N GLN A 112 -0.03 -6.58 -7.57
CA GLN A 112 0.61 -5.38 -8.10
C GLN A 112 1.28 -4.54 -7.03
N ALA A 113 0.69 -4.47 -5.83
CA ALA A 113 1.29 -3.70 -4.75
C ALA A 113 2.66 -4.25 -4.36
N VAL A 114 2.80 -5.57 -4.25
CA VAL A 114 4.08 -6.21 -3.98
C VAL A 114 5.08 -5.88 -5.08
N ASN A 115 4.67 -6.00 -6.34
CA ASN A 115 5.57 -5.75 -7.46
C ASN A 115 6.02 -4.30 -7.51
N ILE A 116 5.14 -3.35 -7.21
CA ILE A 116 5.50 -1.93 -7.13
C ILE A 116 6.55 -1.69 -6.04
N HIS A 117 6.32 -2.23 -4.85
CA HIS A 117 7.24 -2.04 -3.74
C HIS A 117 8.57 -2.74 -3.97
N LEU A 118 8.56 -3.91 -4.62
CA LEU A 118 9.79 -4.59 -5.00
C LEU A 118 10.63 -3.73 -5.93
N GLU A 119 10.00 -3.16 -6.96
CA GLU A 119 10.70 -2.29 -7.90
C GLU A 119 11.32 -1.09 -7.20
N ARG A 120 10.56 -0.46 -6.30
CA ARG A 120 11.07 0.68 -5.53
C ARG A 120 12.23 0.27 -4.63
N ALA A 121 12.12 -0.87 -3.95
CA ALA A 121 13.15 -1.35 -3.04
C ALA A 121 14.45 -1.68 -3.78
N TYR A 122 14.35 -2.31 -4.94
CA TYR A 122 15.53 -2.56 -5.78
C TYR A 122 16.18 -1.25 -6.23
N ARG A 123 15.37 -0.29 -6.67
CA ARG A 123 15.86 1.01 -7.10
C ARG A 123 16.57 1.74 -5.99
N TYR A 124 15.99 1.77 -4.81
CA TYR A 124 16.55 2.49 -3.66
C TYR A 124 17.75 1.77 -3.05
N LYS A 125 17.81 0.45 -3.19
CA LYS A 125 19.00 -0.29 -2.77
C LYS A 125 20.21 0.09 -3.62
N LYS A 126 19.99 0.25 -4.92
CA LYS A 126 21.03 0.63 -5.87
C LYS A 126 21.35 2.11 -5.76
N THR A 127 20.35 2.96 -5.66
CA THR A 127 20.49 4.41 -5.57
C THR A 127 19.65 4.91 -4.41
N PRO A 128 20.23 4.98 -3.20
CA PRO A 128 19.46 5.34 -2.02
C PRO A 128 18.78 6.70 -2.16
N PRO A 129 17.58 6.85 -1.61
CA PRO A 129 16.89 8.14 -1.64
C PRO A 129 17.61 9.15 -0.76
N PRO A 130 17.35 10.46 -0.96
CA PRO A 130 18.01 11.50 -0.15
C PRO A 130 17.68 11.35 1.33
N LYS A 131 18.50 11.96 2.19
CA LYS A 131 18.30 11.88 3.64
C LYS A 131 16.94 12.41 4.07
N SER A 132 16.40 13.36 3.31
CA SER A 132 15.09 13.96 3.59
C SER A 132 13.91 13.06 3.21
N TRP A 133 14.18 11.92 2.58
CA TRP A 133 13.11 11.01 2.18
C TRP A 133 12.34 10.52 3.41
N ASP A 134 11.04 10.61 3.34
CA ASP A 134 10.13 10.33 4.46
C ASP A 134 9.31 9.05 4.27
N GLY A 135 9.65 8.23 3.27
CA GLY A 135 8.89 7.01 2.98
C GLY A 135 7.63 7.23 2.18
N VAL A 136 7.31 8.47 1.87
CA VAL A 136 6.08 8.83 1.16
C VAL A 136 6.34 8.78 -0.35
N TRP A 137 5.36 8.27 -1.08
CA TRP A 137 5.40 8.25 -2.54
C TRP A 137 4.55 9.41 -3.07
N THR A 138 5.16 10.28 -3.85
CA THR A 138 4.42 11.39 -4.46
C THR A 138 3.78 10.94 -5.75
N MET A 139 2.47 11.01 -5.81
CA MET A 139 1.72 10.63 -7.00
C MET A 139 1.82 11.73 -8.03
N ILE A 140 2.14 11.33 -9.26
CA ILE A 140 2.11 12.25 -10.41
C ILE A 140 0.76 12.03 -11.07
N THR A 141 -0.14 12.99 -10.88
CA THR A 141 -1.46 12.93 -11.49
C THR A 141 -1.49 13.84 -12.72
N LYS A 142 -2.16 13.37 -13.72
CA LYS A 142 -2.41 14.20 -14.90
C LYS A 142 -3.72 14.95 -14.73
#